data_bff768fc5578b4d9b2957495031f5471
#
_entry.id   bff768fc5578b4d9b2957495031f5471
#
_cell.length_a   1.000
_cell.length_b   1.000
_cell.length_c   1.000
_cell.angle_alpha   90.00
_cell.angle_beta   90.00
_cell.angle_gamma   90.00
#
_symmetry.space_group_name_H-M   'P 1'
#
loop_
_entity.id
_entity.type
_entity.pdbx_description
1 polymer ?
#
loop_
_entity_poly.entity_id
_entity_poly.type
_entity_poly.pdbx_seq_one_letter_code
_entity_poly.pdbx_strand_id
1 'polypeptide(L)'
;VDARVGIYRLQADKVTDYEAKNLVVAEGNVVFDQGEFQRITGSRAEWNYATKTGSFENSTGFTNQTQDGTIMYFTADRVEKVSGDKIVIINGEVTACGDDEVPKWSFRTARATIKLADRIKLSKPRLLVKGVPVFWLPYATVSIKQRDRASGFLTPTFSGSGQKGFRLSNAYYQTLGRSADITLRNDIYTKRGIGFGADLRTRANSRSFLNLGFYTVKDRAFGPKADAEHPDQGGSSFYVDGVHYFPNGFLAAADINITSNLAFRQIFSDSIQLAISPEERSQVFVNKNFGDYSFNFIARTQVTSIPTVRVRTRSLPGINFEKRPGLVSWLKDKLPLYFSYESSIEGVSRKETVEDLATFLAEGNENPVITPSIVQRLDFHPRVELPLTFSGWGVTASAGLRGTFYSNSIDPLTRIVLPKDVVRGYGEFELDVRPPALARNFRRGDGSFWFRHVVEPYMTYRKVDGVSNFHKFIRFDEVDAVADTNEFEYGVTNRFFLRRSAESVGRGGKAATTPARLGQAREGREPARADARREEGKGEEKREEGAESQLPK
;
A
#
# COMPACT_ATOMS: atom_id res chain seq x y z
N VAL A 1 32.78 42.32 -30.01
CA VAL A 1 31.40 42.85 -29.93
C VAL A 1 30.78 42.45 -28.64
N ASP A 2 30.10 43.35 -27.92
CA ASP A 2 29.31 43.06 -26.71
C ASP A 2 27.95 43.77 -26.88
N ALA A 3 26.92 43.03 -27.10
CA ALA A 3 25.57 43.52 -27.33
C ALA A 3 24.62 43.05 -26.22
N ARG A 4 23.77 43.94 -25.70
CA ARG A 4 22.79 43.65 -24.64
C ARG A 4 21.39 44.11 -25.03
N VAL A 5 20.41 43.24 -24.83
CA VAL A 5 18.99 43.54 -25.01
C VAL A 5 18.19 42.92 -23.87
N GLY A 6 17.81 43.76 -22.91
CA GLY A 6 17.13 43.26 -21.70
C GLY A 6 18.05 42.34 -20.88
N ILE A 7 17.58 41.10 -20.62
CA ILE A 7 18.34 40.06 -19.90
C ILE A 7 19.30 39.28 -20.79
N TYR A 8 19.30 39.55 -22.11
CA TYR A 8 20.12 38.83 -23.08
C TYR A 8 21.42 39.60 -23.34
N ARG A 9 22.56 38.91 -23.35
CA ARG A 9 23.87 39.43 -23.71
C ARG A 9 24.54 38.50 -24.70
N LEU A 10 25.03 39.07 -25.79
CA LEU A 10 25.84 38.37 -26.78
C LEU A 10 27.24 39.01 -26.82
N GLN A 11 28.28 38.19 -26.63
CA GLN A 11 29.67 38.57 -26.85
C GLN A 11 30.29 37.66 -27.91
N ALA A 12 31.09 38.22 -28.80
CA ALA A 12 31.84 37.48 -29.81
C ALA A 12 32.99 38.35 -30.36
N ASP A 13 33.99 37.73 -30.96
CA ASP A 13 35.09 38.45 -31.58
C ASP A 13 34.58 39.24 -32.80
N LYS A 14 33.71 38.60 -33.60
CA LYS A 14 33.11 39.21 -34.77
C LYS A 14 31.63 38.91 -34.85
N VAL A 15 30.82 39.92 -35.15
CA VAL A 15 29.36 39.75 -35.43
C VAL A 15 29.07 40.37 -36.77
N THR A 16 28.40 39.59 -37.65
CA THR A 16 27.97 40.05 -38.98
C THR A 16 26.45 39.93 -39.06
N ASP A 17 25.77 41.02 -39.39
CA ASP A 17 24.33 41.02 -39.62
C ASP A 17 24.04 41.03 -41.14
N TYR A 18 23.31 40.03 -41.60
CA TYR A 18 22.81 39.91 -42.96
C TYR A 18 21.32 40.29 -43.00
N GLU A 19 21.06 41.60 -42.96
CA GLU A 19 19.69 42.16 -42.91
C GLU A 19 18.73 41.54 -43.95
N ALA A 20 19.20 41.39 -45.20
CA ALA A 20 18.39 40.80 -46.29
C ALA A 20 17.95 39.34 -46.01
N LYS A 21 18.64 38.64 -45.09
CA LYS A 21 18.33 37.24 -44.69
C LYS A 21 17.80 37.16 -43.26
N ASN A 22 17.67 38.28 -42.56
CA ASN A 22 17.32 38.32 -41.15
C ASN A 22 18.25 37.44 -40.29
N LEU A 23 19.53 37.34 -40.62
CA LEU A 23 20.51 36.41 -40.04
C LEU A 23 21.67 37.14 -39.43
N VAL A 24 21.90 36.89 -38.15
CA VAL A 24 23.09 37.33 -37.42
C VAL A 24 24.04 36.13 -37.26
N VAL A 25 25.30 36.33 -37.61
CA VAL A 25 26.39 35.35 -37.44
C VAL A 25 27.41 35.93 -36.48
N ALA A 26 27.66 35.22 -35.40
CA ALA A 26 28.71 35.54 -34.42
C ALA A 26 29.85 34.51 -34.51
N GLU A 27 31.08 34.95 -34.58
CA GLU A 27 32.28 34.13 -34.77
C GLU A 27 33.33 34.46 -33.74
N GLY A 28 34.01 33.43 -33.22
CA GLY A 28 35.09 33.52 -32.25
C GLY A 28 34.59 33.86 -30.83
N ASN A 29 34.94 33.03 -29.88
CA ASN A 29 34.62 33.18 -28.42
C ASN A 29 33.17 33.64 -28.15
N VAL A 30 32.22 33.02 -28.82
CA VAL A 30 30.81 33.39 -28.69
C VAL A 30 30.30 33.03 -27.31
N VAL A 31 29.76 34.03 -26.59
CA VAL A 31 29.09 33.86 -25.30
C VAL A 31 27.70 34.45 -25.39
N PHE A 32 26.70 33.66 -25.09
CA PHE A 32 25.32 34.11 -25.01
C PHE A 32 24.76 33.84 -23.61
N ASP A 33 24.39 34.91 -22.92
CA ASP A 33 23.82 34.87 -21.57
C ASP A 33 22.35 35.26 -21.59
N GLN A 34 21.55 34.51 -20.82
CA GLN A 34 20.19 34.89 -20.47
C GLN A 34 20.12 35.17 -18.97
N GLY A 35 20.60 36.34 -18.56
CA GLY A 35 20.76 36.71 -17.16
C GLY A 35 21.68 35.72 -16.42
N GLU A 36 21.33 35.37 -15.18
CA GLU A 36 22.06 34.40 -14.37
C GLU A 36 21.54 32.94 -14.57
N PHE A 37 20.54 32.77 -15.42
CA PHE A 37 19.81 31.50 -15.54
C PHE A 37 20.40 30.53 -16.55
N GLN A 38 21.03 31.06 -17.59
CA GLN A 38 21.57 30.27 -18.69
C GLN A 38 22.75 30.96 -19.36
N ARG A 39 23.78 30.19 -19.64
CA ARG A 39 24.90 30.56 -20.47
C ARG A 39 25.20 29.50 -21.50
N ILE A 40 25.42 29.92 -22.74
CA ILE A 40 25.89 29.06 -23.82
C ILE A 40 27.14 29.75 -24.42
N THR A 41 28.23 29.00 -24.53
CA THR A 41 29.43 29.43 -25.21
C THR A 41 29.65 28.55 -26.43
N GLY A 42 30.33 29.05 -27.45
CA GLY A 42 30.62 28.27 -28.65
C GLY A 42 31.65 28.96 -29.54
N SER A 43 32.12 28.28 -30.59
CA SER A 43 33.04 28.84 -31.59
C SER A 43 32.32 29.69 -32.64
N ARG A 44 31.06 29.36 -32.92
CA ARG A 44 30.21 30.07 -33.90
C ARG A 44 28.74 29.96 -33.50
N ALA A 45 27.99 31.03 -33.70
CA ALA A 45 26.55 31.06 -33.55
C ALA A 45 25.90 31.71 -34.76
N GLU A 46 24.80 31.12 -35.23
CA GLU A 46 23.92 31.68 -36.26
C GLU A 46 22.53 31.84 -35.67
N TRP A 47 21.93 33.02 -35.88
CA TRP A 47 20.59 33.29 -35.37
C TRP A 47 19.76 34.05 -36.40
N ASN A 48 18.65 33.45 -36.81
CA ASN A 48 17.66 34.13 -37.64
C ASN A 48 16.59 34.75 -36.72
N TYR A 49 16.57 36.09 -36.70
CA TYR A 49 15.71 36.82 -35.77
C TYR A 49 14.24 36.91 -36.24
N ALA A 50 13.94 36.68 -37.54
CA ALA A 50 12.57 36.59 -38.05
C ALA A 50 11.90 35.26 -37.66
N THR A 51 12.59 34.12 -37.82
CA THR A 51 12.09 32.80 -37.51
C THR A 51 12.36 32.38 -36.04
N LYS A 52 13.23 33.12 -35.34
CA LYS A 52 13.72 32.80 -33.99
C LYS A 52 14.37 31.42 -33.91
N THR A 53 15.08 31.03 -34.94
CA THR A 53 15.83 29.77 -35.06
C THR A 53 17.31 30.05 -35.18
N GLY A 54 18.16 29.10 -34.82
CA GLY A 54 19.58 29.26 -34.89
C GLY A 54 20.37 28.06 -34.41
N SER A 55 21.70 28.18 -34.50
CA SER A 55 22.61 27.11 -34.06
C SER A 55 23.84 27.68 -33.35
N PHE A 56 24.38 26.88 -32.43
CA PHE A 56 25.69 27.09 -31.80
C PHE A 56 26.58 25.89 -32.10
N GLU A 57 27.82 26.14 -32.50
CA GLU A 57 28.81 25.10 -32.77
C GLU A 57 29.86 25.04 -31.66
N ASN A 58 30.33 23.82 -31.34
CA ASN A 58 31.26 23.52 -30.25
C ASN A 58 30.80 24.14 -28.92
N SER A 59 29.57 23.83 -28.55
CA SER A 59 28.86 24.51 -27.49
C SER A 59 29.17 23.91 -26.12
N THR A 60 29.39 24.77 -25.14
CA THR A 60 29.37 24.42 -23.72
C THR A 60 28.46 25.40 -22.97
N GLY A 61 27.93 25.00 -21.84
CA GLY A 61 27.11 25.92 -21.05
C GLY A 61 26.44 25.28 -19.87
N PHE A 62 25.61 26.10 -19.23
CA PHE A 62 24.78 25.66 -18.12
C PHE A 62 23.37 26.26 -18.20
N THR A 63 22.44 25.61 -17.53
CA THR A 63 21.09 26.12 -17.29
C THR A 63 20.61 25.69 -15.90
N ASN A 64 19.94 26.60 -15.19
CA ASN A 64 19.22 26.30 -13.95
C ASN A 64 17.68 26.32 -14.15
N GLN A 65 17.20 26.39 -15.39
CA GLN A 65 15.78 26.34 -15.75
C GLN A 65 15.24 24.89 -15.64
N THR A 66 15.61 24.19 -14.57
CA THR A 66 15.12 22.88 -14.18
C THR A 66 13.97 23.04 -13.19
N GLN A 67 13.16 22.00 -13.00
CA GLN A 67 12.00 22.06 -12.10
C GLN A 67 12.36 22.34 -10.63
N ASP A 68 13.55 21.90 -10.22
CA ASP A 68 14.06 21.98 -8.84
C ASP A 68 15.19 23.04 -8.69
N GLY A 69 15.48 23.80 -9.74
CA GLY A 69 16.56 24.79 -9.74
C GLY A 69 17.98 24.20 -9.81
N THR A 70 18.12 22.87 -10.01
CA THR A 70 19.43 22.23 -10.18
C THR A 70 20.15 22.77 -11.41
N ILE A 71 21.42 23.16 -11.24
CA ILE A 71 22.25 23.59 -12.36
C ILE A 71 22.68 22.37 -13.17
N MET A 72 22.35 22.39 -14.46
CA MET A 72 22.76 21.37 -15.41
C MET A 72 23.80 21.95 -16.36
N TYR A 73 24.97 21.34 -16.43
CA TYR A 73 26.05 21.66 -17.35
C TYR A 73 25.95 20.79 -18.59
N PHE A 74 26.25 21.32 -19.74
CA PHE A 74 26.25 20.58 -21.00
C PHE A 74 27.40 20.95 -21.91
N THR A 75 27.80 19.97 -22.72
CA THR A 75 28.69 20.14 -23.87
C THR A 75 28.06 19.51 -25.09
N ALA A 76 28.28 20.08 -26.28
CA ALA A 76 27.76 19.50 -27.53
C ALA A 76 28.56 20.00 -28.74
N ASP A 77 28.72 19.16 -29.76
CA ASP A 77 29.31 19.60 -31.04
C ASP A 77 28.42 20.68 -31.68
N ARG A 78 27.09 20.49 -31.57
CA ARG A 78 26.15 21.48 -32.11
C ARG A 78 24.82 21.46 -31.36
N VAL A 79 24.31 22.64 -31.07
CA VAL A 79 22.99 22.90 -30.53
C VAL A 79 22.18 23.67 -31.56
N GLU A 80 21.03 23.17 -32.01
CA GLU A 80 20.17 23.80 -33.01
C GLU A 80 18.79 24.08 -32.42
N LYS A 81 18.32 25.30 -32.48
CA LYS A 81 16.91 25.65 -32.26
C LYS A 81 16.21 25.66 -33.63
N VAL A 82 15.49 24.56 -33.91
CA VAL A 82 14.84 24.33 -35.21
C VAL A 82 13.48 25.02 -35.31
N SER A 83 12.80 25.20 -34.18
CA SER A 83 11.53 25.93 -34.08
C SER A 83 11.36 26.49 -32.68
N GLY A 84 10.29 27.25 -32.43
CA GLY A 84 10.00 27.84 -31.12
C GLY A 84 10.02 26.86 -29.95
N ASP A 85 9.64 25.61 -30.22
CA ASP A 85 9.46 24.54 -29.23
C ASP A 85 10.42 23.35 -29.41
N LYS A 86 11.30 23.37 -30.43
CA LYS A 86 12.15 22.21 -30.76
C LYS A 86 13.63 22.57 -30.81
N ILE A 87 14.41 21.85 -29.99
CA ILE A 87 15.87 21.94 -29.93
C ILE A 87 16.47 20.58 -30.30
N VAL A 88 17.52 20.60 -31.09
CA VAL A 88 18.29 19.41 -31.47
C VAL A 88 19.73 19.60 -30.96
N ILE A 89 20.27 18.60 -30.30
CA ILE A 89 21.62 18.56 -29.78
C ILE A 89 22.34 17.38 -30.44
N ILE A 90 23.54 17.64 -30.96
CA ILE A 90 24.38 16.65 -31.64
C ILE A 90 25.60 16.39 -30.78
N ASN A 91 25.92 15.12 -30.50
CA ASN A 91 26.99 14.66 -29.65
C ASN A 91 27.00 15.38 -28.29
N GLY A 92 25.86 15.39 -27.63
CA GLY A 92 25.67 16.10 -26.37
C GLY A 92 26.04 15.26 -25.16
N GLU A 93 26.62 15.92 -24.18
CA GLU A 93 26.87 15.39 -22.83
C GLU A 93 26.26 16.34 -21.80
N VAL A 94 25.62 15.81 -20.76
CA VAL A 94 24.98 16.59 -19.71
C VAL A 94 25.31 16.00 -18.35
N THR A 95 25.52 16.87 -17.35
CA THR A 95 25.79 16.47 -15.96
C THR A 95 25.31 17.57 -15.00
N ALA A 96 25.02 17.20 -13.75
CA ALA A 96 24.83 18.16 -12.65
C ALA A 96 26.12 18.36 -11.82
N CYS A 97 27.22 17.70 -12.17
CA CYS A 97 28.51 17.80 -11.49
C CYS A 97 29.39 18.86 -12.23
N GLY A 98 29.30 20.12 -11.83
CA GLY A 98 29.99 21.22 -12.51
C GLY A 98 31.45 21.46 -12.11
N ASP A 99 31.83 21.01 -10.91
CA ASP A 99 33.13 21.35 -10.30
C ASP A 99 34.21 20.25 -10.47
N ASP A 100 33.87 19.11 -11.01
CA ASP A 100 34.78 18.00 -11.18
C ASP A 100 35.34 17.98 -12.62
N GLU A 101 36.65 17.81 -12.78
CA GLU A 101 37.33 17.67 -14.09
C GLU A 101 36.79 16.46 -14.85
N VAL A 102 36.44 15.37 -14.13
CA VAL A 102 35.66 14.23 -14.62
C VAL A 102 34.41 14.09 -13.78
N PRO A 103 33.21 14.34 -14.35
CA PRO A 103 31.95 14.25 -13.59
C PRO A 103 31.76 12.89 -12.92
N LYS A 104 31.23 12.88 -11.70
CA LYS A 104 30.86 11.64 -11.01
C LYS A 104 29.87 10.83 -11.83
N TRP A 105 28.99 11.52 -12.55
CA TRP A 105 28.12 10.94 -13.56
C TRP A 105 27.91 11.93 -14.71
N SER A 106 27.76 11.40 -15.92
CA SER A 106 27.33 12.18 -17.08
C SER A 106 26.45 11.34 -18.01
N PHE A 107 25.66 12.02 -18.79
CA PHE A 107 24.76 11.39 -19.76
C PHE A 107 25.12 11.84 -21.16
N ARG A 108 25.68 10.98 -21.98
CA ARG A 108 26.13 11.28 -23.34
C ARG A 108 25.17 10.69 -24.38
N THR A 109 24.84 11.44 -25.41
CA THR A 109 23.95 11.01 -26.50
C THR A 109 24.49 11.45 -27.85
N ALA A 110 24.35 10.59 -28.88
CA ALA A 110 24.73 10.99 -30.23
C ALA A 110 23.79 12.07 -30.80
N ARG A 111 22.51 11.99 -30.47
CA ARG A 111 21.53 13.01 -30.84
C ARG A 111 20.41 13.08 -29.81
N ALA A 112 20.13 14.29 -29.31
CA ALA A 112 18.95 14.58 -28.52
C ALA A 112 18.01 15.48 -29.31
N THR A 113 16.73 15.16 -29.32
CA THR A 113 15.67 16.04 -29.86
C THR A 113 14.74 16.38 -28.71
N ILE A 114 14.77 17.61 -28.29
CA ILE A 114 13.99 18.16 -27.18
C ILE A 114 12.79 18.89 -27.80
N LYS A 115 11.58 18.44 -27.47
CA LYS A 115 10.38 19.20 -27.70
C LYS A 115 9.93 19.76 -26.36
N LEU A 116 10.02 21.07 -26.21
CA LEU A 116 9.72 21.79 -24.95
C LEU A 116 8.30 21.45 -24.50
N ALA A 117 8.14 21.26 -23.18
CA ALA A 117 6.89 20.86 -22.53
C ALA A 117 6.26 19.56 -23.05
N ASP A 118 6.97 18.72 -23.83
CA ASP A 118 6.50 17.43 -24.32
C ASP A 118 7.47 16.30 -23.96
N ARG A 119 8.58 16.14 -24.70
CA ARG A 119 9.49 15.00 -24.53
C ARG A 119 10.89 15.24 -25.04
N ILE A 120 11.83 14.48 -24.53
CA ILE A 120 13.20 14.38 -25.05
C ILE A 120 13.34 13.00 -25.71
N LYS A 121 13.78 12.95 -26.94
CA LYS A 121 14.15 11.74 -27.67
C LYS A 121 15.65 11.66 -27.74
N LEU A 122 16.23 10.55 -27.32
CA LEU A 122 17.66 10.31 -27.25
C LEU A 122 18.06 9.16 -28.17
N SER A 123 19.08 9.34 -28.98
CA SER A 123 19.68 8.30 -29.81
C SER A 123 21.02 7.87 -29.21
N LYS A 124 21.19 6.57 -29.01
CA LYS A 124 22.37 5.95 -28.43
C LYS A 124 22.81 6.60 -27.10
N PRO A 125 21.87 6.83 -26.15
CA PRO A 125 22.23 7.40 -24.85
C PRO A 125 23.13 6.43 -24.05
N ARG A 126 24.14 6.98 -23.38
CA ARG A 126 25.09 6.29 -22.50
C ARG A 126 25.15 7.00 -21.16
N LEU A 127 25.04 6.27 -20.08
CA LEU A 127 25.35 6.76 -18.74
C LEU A 127 26.81 6.46 -18.45
N LEU A 128 27.57 7.46 -18.10
CA LEU A 128 28.96 7.35 -17.70
C LEU A 128 29.06 7.62 -16.18
N VAL A 129 29.85 6.82 -15.49
CA VAL A 129 30.24 7.04 -14.10
C VAL A 129 31.75 7.21 -14.07
N LYS A 130 32.22 8.37 -13.64
CA LYS A 130 33.63 8.78 -13.71
C LYS A 130 34.25 8.51 -15.10
N GLY A 131 33.51 8.88 -16.15
CA GLY A 131 33.96 8.73 -17.54
C GLY A 131 33.82 7.30 -18.13
N VAL A 132 33.51 6.28 -17.32
CA VAL A 132 33.33 4.90 -17.77
C VAL A 132 31.87 4.65 -18.15
N PRO A 133 31.55 4.18 -19.38
CA PRO A 133 30.18 3.87 -19.77
C PRO A 133 29.68 2.61 -19.04
N VAL A 134 28.70 2.81 -18.14
CA VAL A 134 28.09 1.73 -17.33
C VAL A 134 26.75 1.24 -17.86
N PHE A 135 26.09 2.05 -18.69
CA PHE A 135 24.79 1.73 -19.25
C PHE A 135 24.62 2.34 -20.63
N TRP A 136 23.97 1.62 -21.55
CA TRP A 136 23.72 2.06 -22.92
C TRP A 136 22.36 1.55 -23.41
N LEU A 137 21.68 2.41 -24.20
CA LEU A 137 20.46 2.06 -24.92
C LEU A 137 20.58 2.48 -26.38
N PRO A 138 19.98 1.75 -27.35
CA PRO A 138 19.94 2.19 -28.74
C PRO A 138 19.08 3.45 -28.89
N TYR A 139 18.02 3.57 -28.10
CA TYR A 139 17.07 4.68 -28.10
C TYR A 139 16.40 4.85 -26.73
N ALA A 140 16.13 6.08 -26.33
CA ALA A 140 15.36 6.40 -25.14
C ALA A 140 14.42 7.60 -25.40
N THR A 141 13.30 7.62 -24.70
CA THR A 141 12.40 8.79 -24.67
C THR A 141 12.08 9.13 -23.22
N VAL A 142 12.26 10.40 -22.87
CA VAL A 142 11.95 10.93 -21.55
C VAL A 142 10.84 11.95 -21.71
N SER A 143 9.74 11.81 -20.98
CA SER A 143 8.68 12.80 -20.94
C SER A 143 9.08 13.96 -20.04
N ILE A 144 8.95 15.19 -20.55
CA ILE A 144 9.17 16.44 -19.78
C ILE A 144 7.87 17.25 -19.66
N LYS A 145 6.71 16.60 -19.88
CA LYS A 145 5.42 17.23 -19.68
C LYS A 145 5.23 17.55 -18.20
N GLN A 146 4.88 18.78 -17.90
CA GLN A 146 4.40 19.18 -16.58
C GLN A 146 3.00 18.57 -16.35
N ARG A 147 2.96 17.31 -16.04
CA ARG A 147 1.75 16.60 -15.63
C ARG A 147 2.09 15.77 -14.42
N ASP A 148 1.22 15.74 -13.43
CA ASP A 148 1.40 14.95 -12.21
C ASP A 148 1.63 13.45 -12.50
N ARG A 149 1.22 12.99 -13.70
CA ARG A 149 1.37 11.60 -14.13
C ARG A 149 1.68 11.52 -15.63
N ALA A 150 2.84 11.00 -16.00
CA ALA A 150 3.26 10.79 -17.38
C ALA A 150 3.63 9.32 -17.61
N SER A 151 3.23 8.77 -18.77
CA SER A 151 3.64 7.43 -19.19
C SER A 151 5.09 7.41 -19.62
N GLY A 152 5.83 6.35 -19.27
CA GLY A 152 7.23 6.18 -19.64
C GLY A 152 7.92 5.03 -18.92
N PHE A 153 9.16 4.77 -19.28
CA PHE A 153 10.00 3.84 -18.55
C PHE A 153 10.39 4.44 -17.19
N LEU A 154 10.28 3.63 -16.16
CA LEU A 154 10.81 3.95 -14.83
C LEU A 154 12.31 3.69 -14.80
N THR A 155 13.01 4.34 -13.87
CA THR A 155 14.43 4.10 -13.64
C THR A 155 14.65 2.63 -13.30
N PRO A 156 15.54 1.93 -14.03
CA PRO A 156 15.86 0.54 -13.72
C PRO A 156 16.39 0.40 -12.30
N THR A 157 15.99 -0.66 -11.62
CA THR A 157 16.51 -0.97 -10.29
C THR A 157 17.39 -2.21 -10.31
N PHE A 158 18.41 -2.19 -9.46
CA PHE A 158 19.39 -3.26 -9.35
C PHE A 158 19.39 -3.80 -7.92
N SER A 159 19.46 -5.11 -7.77
CA SER A 159 19.59 -5.75 -6.47
C SER A 159 20.37 -7.06 -6.59
N GLY A 160 20.89 -7.57 -5.48
CA GLY A 160 21.61 -8.82 -5.44
C GLY A 160 21.23 -9.64 -4.22
N SER A 161 21.16 -10.97 -4.38
CA SER A 161 21.00 -11.89 -3.26
C SER A 161 21.69 -13.22 -3.56
N GLY A 162 22.08 -13.95 -2.51
CA GLY A 162 22.70 -15.27 -2.64
C GLY A 162 21.83 -16.26 -3.43
N GLN A 163 20.52 -16.22 -3.21
CA GLN A 163 19.55 -17.15 -3.81
C GLN A 163 19.14 -16.77 -5.25
N LYS A 164 18.92 -15.45 -5.52
CA LYS A 164 18.44 -14.96 -6.83
C LYS A 164 19.57 -14.53 -7.76
N GLY A 165 20.78 -14.33 -7.24
CA GLY A 165 21.87 -13.70 -7.96
C GLY A 165 21.64 -12.20 -8.12
N PHE A 166 22.20 -11.61 -9.16
CA PHE A 166 21.95 -10.23 -9.53
C PHE A 166 20.58 -10.11 -10.23
N ARG A 167 19.80 -9.10 -9.86
CA ARG A 167 18.50 -8.74 -10.46
C ARG A 167 18.60 -7.39 -11.13
N LEU A 168 18.20 -7.33 -12.38
CA LEU A 168 17.89 -6.11 -13.11
C LEU A 168 16.38 -6.05 -13.30
N SER A 169 15.74 -5.02 -12.76
CA SER A 169 14.30 -4.78 -12.91
C SER A 169 14.05 -3.56 -13.77
N ASN A 170 13.34 -3.75 -14.88
CA ASN A 170 12.85 -2.68 -15.77
C ASN A 170 11.34 -2.60 -15.64
N ALA A 171 10.82 -1.38 -15.62
CA ALA A 171 9.38 -1.18 -15.58
C ALA A 171 8.94 -0.08 -16.55
N TYR A 172 7.78 -0.28 -17.14
CA TYR A 172 7.07 0.69 -17.96
C TYR A 172 5.76 1.09 -17.29
N TYR A 173 5.61 2.37 -17.03
CA TYR A 173 4.41 2.96 -16.43
C TYR A 173 3.54 3.56 -17.52
N GLN A 174 2.26 3.19 -17.54
CA GLN A 174 1.26 3.70 -18.48
C GLN A 174 0.08 4.30 -17.72
N THR A 175 -0.19 5.56 -17.96
CA THR A 175 -1.42 6.21 -17.47
C THR A 175 -2.62 5.76 -18.30
N LEU A 176 -3.70 5.37 -17.67
CA LEU A 176 -4.98 5.00 -18.25
C LEU A 176 -6.03 6.06 -17.86
N GLY A 177 -5.92 7.25 -18.46
CA GLY A 177 -6.74 8.40 -18.11
C GLY A 177 -6.35 9.03 -16.77
N ARG A 178 -7.34 9.63 -16.08
CA ARG A 178 -7.11 10.36 -14.80
C ARG A 178 -7.12 9.45 -13.58
N SER A 179 -7.85 8.36 -13.63
CA SER A 179 -8.19 7.54 -12.46
C SER A 179 -7.52 6.17 -12.44
N ALA A 180 -6.76 5.81 -13.48
CA ALA A 180 -6.12 4.51 -13.55
C ALA A 180 -4.71 4.59 -14.13
N ASP A 181 -3.90 3.61 -13.79
CA ASP A 181 -2.57 3.37 -14.37
C ASP A 181 -2.21 1.88 -14.32
N ILE A 182 -1.32 1.48 -15.20
CA ILE A 182 -0.72 0.16 -15.20
C ILE A 182 0.80 0.27 -15.24
N THR A 183 1.47 -0.54 -14.44
CA THR A 183 2.91 -0.72 -14.47
C THR A 183 3.24 -2.13 -14.94
N LEU A 184 3.96 -2.25 -16.03
CA LEU A 184 4.46 -3.53 -16.53
C LEU A 184 5.92 -3.66 -16.11
N ARG A 185 6.28 -4.77 -15.47
CA ARG A 185 7.62 -5.02 -14.93
C ARG A 185 8.23 -6.25 -15.59
N ASN A 186 9.52 -6.17 -15.91
CA ASN A 186 10.34 -7.28 -16.34
C ASN A 186 11.57 -7.37 -15.46
N ASP A 187 11.75 -8.51 -14.81
CA ASP A 187 12.88 -8.80 -13.93
C ASP A 187 13.78 -9.86 -14.56
N ILE A 188 15.07 -9.58 -14.63
CA ILE A 188 16.09 -10.52 -15.11
C ILE A 188 16.94 -10.92 -13.92
N TYR A 189 16.89 -12.20 -13.58
CA TYR A 189 17.68 -12.81 -12.50
C TYR A 189 18.80 -13.65 -13.07
N THR A 190 20.05 -13.41 -12.67
CA THR A 190 21.20 -14.17 -13.19
C THR A 190 21.15 -15.64 -12.82
N LYS A 191 20.60 -16.00 -11.65
CA LYS A 191 20.48 -17.39 -11.19
C LYS A 191 19.11 -18.01 -11.47
N ARG A 192 18.03 -17.22 -11.58
CA ARG A 192 16.64 -17.70 -11.55
C ARG A 192 15.87 -17.56 -12.86
N GLY A 193 16.38 -16.79 -13.84
CA GLY A 193 15.71 -16.60 -15.13
C GLY A 193 14.98 -15.27 -15.25
N ILE A 194 13.76 -15.28 -15.78
CA ILE A 194 13.04 -14.07 -16.13
C ILE A 194 11.70 -14.04 -15.41
N GLY A 195 11.38 -12.88 -14.81
CA GLY A 195 10.10 -12.59 -14.21
C GLY A 195 9.33 -11.51 -14.98
N PHE A 196 7.99 -11.62 -14.98
CA PHE A 196 7.08 -10.62 -15.51
C PHE A 196 6.05 -10.23 -14.47
N GLY A 197 5.79 -8.94 -14.34
CA GLY A 197 4.77 -8.38 -13.45
C GLY A 197 3.89 -7.37 -14.17
N ALA A 198 2.65 -7.25 -13.68
CA ALA A 198 1.71 -6.23 -14.10
C ALA A 198 0.92 -5.75 -12.88
N ASP A 199 0.95 -4.45 -12.61
CA ASP A 199 0.25 -3.81 -11.50
C ASP A 199 -0.70 -2.75 -12.04
N LEU A 200 -2.01 -2.99 -11.95
CA LEU A 200 -3.07 -2.06 -12.29
C LEU A 200 -3.57 -1.36 -11.03
N ARG A 201 -3.62 -0.05 -11.04
CA ARG A 201 -4.16 0.77 -9.95
C ARG A 201 -5.28 1.64 -10.47
N THR A 202 -6.39 1.66 -9.75
CA THR A 202 -7.55 2.48 -10.11
C THR A 202 -8.06 3.27 -8.91
N ARG A 203 -8.62 4.45 -9.16
CA ARG A 203 -9.27 5.31 -8.18
C ARG A 203 -10.59 5.80 -8.77
N ALA A 204 -11.69 5.14 -8.43
CA ALA A 204 -13.03 5.54 -8.89
C ALA A 204 -13.46 6.87 -8.28
N ASN A 205 -13.12 7.10 -7.01
CA ASN A 205 -13.34 8.36 -6.28
C ASN A 205 -12.34 8.46 -5.10
N SER A 206 -12.44 9.49 -4.26
CA SER A 206 -11.53 9.72 -3.13
C SER A 206 -11.51 8.60 -2.08
N ARG A 207 -12.57 7.80 -1.99
CA ARG A 207 -12.73 6.71 -1.02
C ARG A 207 -12.70 5.32 -1.64
N SER A 208 -12.87 5.21 -2.97
CA SER A 208 -12.93 3.92 -3.68
C SER A 208 -11.69 3.70 -4.53
N PHE A 209 -11.10 2.53 -4.40
CA PHE A 209 -9.95 2.12 -5.17
C PHE A 209 -9.96 0.61 -5.46
N LEU A 210 -9.23 0.22 -6.50
CA LEU A 210 -8.94 -1.17 -6.80
C LEU A 210 -7.52 -1.27 -7.36
N ASN A 211 -6.71 -2.09 -6.73
CA ASN A 211 -5.37 -2.45 -7.16
C ASN A 211 -5.37 -3.94 -7.52
N LEU A 212 -4.81 -4.27 -8.67
CA LEU A 212 -4.63 -5.65 -9.13
C LEU A 212 -3.16 -5.84 -9.45
N GLY A 213 -2.58 -6.95 -9.02
CA GLY A 213 -1.21 -7.29 -9.37
C GLY A 213 -1.06 -8.75 -9.74
N PHE A 214 -0.23 -8.97 -10.73
CA PHE A 214 0.19 -10.28 -11.18
C PHE A 214 1.70 -10.30 -11.31
N TYR A 215 2.33 -11.36 -10.83
CA TYR A 215 3.75 -11.59 -11.02
C TYR A 215 4.03 -13.06 -11.26
N THR A 216 4.88 -13.37 -12.21
CA THR A 216 5.27 -14.74 -12.54
C THR A 216 6.76 -14.82 -12.84
N VAL A 217 7.38 -15.92 -12.45
CA VAL A 217 8.78 -16.23 -12.76
C VAL A 217 8.87 -17.66 -13.28
N LYS A 218 9.50 -17.81 -14.44
CA LYS A 218 9.97 -19.12 -14.90
C LYS A 218 11.36 -19.34 -14.33
N ASP A 219 11.42 -20.15 -13.26
CA ASP A 219 12.70 -20.49 -12.62
C ASP A 219 13.50 -21.45 -13.51
N ARG A 220 14.76 -21.15 -13.71
CA ARG A 220 15.68 -22.00 -14.46
C ARG A 220 16.76 -22.65 -13.58
N ALA A 221 16.78 -22.32 -12.28
CA ALA A 221 17.82 -22.86 -11.39
C ALA A 221 17.68 -24.37 -11.23
N PHE A 222 16.44 -24.84 -11.09
CA PHE A 222 16.11 -26.26 -10.95
C PHE A 222 15.21 -26.77 -12.08
N GLY A 223 14.51 -25.91 -12.83
CA GLY A 223 13.61 -26.14 -13.96
C GLY A 223 13.58 -27.56 -14.55
N PRO A 224 14.26 -27.83 -15.68
CA PRO A 224 14.25 -29.18 -16.30
C PRO A 224 14.94 -30.27 -15.49
N LYS A 225 15.67 -29.91 -14.43
CA LYS A 225 16.39 -30.82 -13.50
C LYS A 225 15.71 -30.86 -12.13
N ALA A 226 14.46 -30.39 -12.03
CA ALA A 226 13.71 -30.45 -10.79
C ALA A 226 13.49 -31.92 -10.39
N ASP A 227 13.86 -32.24 -9.16
CA ASP A 227 13.69 -33.53 -8.52
C ASP A 227 13.08 -33.35 -7.11
N ALA A 228 12.96 -34.44 -6.35
CA ALA A 228 12.41 -34.37 -5.00
C ALA A 228 13.24 -33.53 -4.03
N GLU A 229 14.56 -33.47 -4.23
CA GLU A 229 15.48 -32.67 -3.40
C GLU A 229 15.53 -31.21 -3.85
N HIS A 230 15.30 -30.95 -5.15
CA HIS A 230 15.41 -29.65 -5.77
C HIS A 230 14.14 -29.33 -6.59
N PRO A 231 12.99 -29.10 -5.94
CA PRO A 231 11.74 -28.82 -6.64
C PRO A 231 11.80 -27.51 -7.41
N ASP A 232 11.05 -27.43 -8.51
CA ASP A 232 10.87 -26.19 -9.26
C ASP A 232 10.25 -25.11 -8.35
N GLN A 233 10.97 -24.00 -8.21
CA GLN A 233 10.59 -22.87 -7.36
C GLN A 233 9.96 -21.72 -8.17
N GLY A 234 9.76 -21.91 -9.46
CA GLY A 234 8.99 -21.01 -10.31
C GLY A 234 7.50 -20.98 -9.94
N GLY A 235 6.81 -20.03 -10.48
CA GLY A 235 5.37 -19.90 -10.20
C GLY A 235 4.82 -18.52 -10.46
N SER A 236 3.66 -18.27 -9.87
CA SER A 236 2.93 -17.02 -10.03
C SER A 236 2.30 -16.56 -8.73
N SER A 237 2.15 -15.25 -8.59
CA SER A 237 1.32 -14.62 -7.57
C SER A 237 0.32 -13.68 -8.20
N PHE A 238 -0.85 -13.60 -7.58
CA PHE A 238 -1.90 -12.68 -7.95
C PHE A 238 -2.45 -12.02 -6.69
N TYR A 239 -2.63 -10.70 -6.73
CA TYR A 239 -3.30 -10.00 -5.65
C TYR A 239 -4.38 -9.05 -6.15
N VAL A 240 -5.39 -8.87 -5.32
CA VAL A 240 -6.42 -7.84 -5.47
C VAL A 240 -6.56 -7.14 -4.12
N ASP A 241 -6.46 -5.84 -4.11
CA ASP A 241 -6.70 -5.00 -2.94
C ASP A 241 -7.63 -3.86 -3.35
N GLY A 242 -8.79 -3.76 -2.72
CA GLY A 242 -9.74 -2.74 -3.12
C GLY A 242 -10.90 -2.53 -2.17
N VAL A 243 -11.43 -1.32 -2.25
CA VAL A 243 -12.66 -0.92 -1.55
C VAL A 243 -13.50 -0.08 -2.50
N HIS A 244 -14.78 -0.36 -2.57
CA HIS A 244 -15.74 0.41 -3.35
C HIS A 244 -16.98 0.77 -2.53
N TYR A 245 -17.30 2.05 -2.49
CA TYR A 245 -18.49 2.60 -1.87
C TYR A 245 -19.54 2.88 -2.94
N PHE A 246 -20.65 2.14 -2.89
CA PHE A 246 -21.78 2.32 -3.80
C PHE A 246 -22.73 3.43 -3.31
N PRO A 247 -23.45 4.12 -4.22
CA PRO A 247 -24.39 5.18 -3.86
C PRO A 247 -25.47 4.74 -2.86
N ASN A 248 -25.92 3.48 -2.93
CA ASN A 248 -26.99 2.94 -2.10
C ASN A 248 -26.53 2.46 -0.71
N GLY A 249 -25.32 2.84 -0.27
CA GLY A 249 -24.78 2.50 1.04
C GLY A 249 -24.20 1.09 1.14
N PHE A 250 -24.03 0.37 0.03
CA PHE A 250 -23.24 -0.85 0.00
C PHE A 250 -21.74 -0.52 0.00
N LEU A 251 -20.97 -1.32 0.71
CA LEU A 251 -19.52 -1.32 0.70
C LEU A 251 -19.06 -2.69 0.20
N ALA A 252 -18.28 -2.71 -0.88
CA ALA A 252 -17.55 -3.90 -1.28
C ALA A 252 -16.06 -3.74 -0.98
N ALA A 253 -15.43 -4.77 -0.46
CA ALA A 253 -13.99 -4.82 -0.28
C ALA A 253 -13.43 -6.18 -0.70
N ALA A 254 -12.23 -6.17 -1.25
CA ALA A 254 -11.51 -7.36 -1.65
C ALA A 254 -10.06 -7.27 -1.15
N ASP A 255 -9.58 -8.34 -0.55
CA ASP A 255 -8.18 -8.59 -0.22
C ASP A 255 -7.87 -10.03 -0.64
N ILE A 256 -7.36 -10.20 -1.84
CA ILE A 256 -7.07 -11.50 -2.43
C ILE A 256 -5.56 -11.62 -2.59
N ASN A 257 -4.99 -12.68 -2.04
CA ASN A 257 -3.58 -13.03 -2.19
C ASN A 257 -3.51 -14.51 -2.53
N ILE A 258 -3.07 -14.83 -3.73
CA ILE A 258 -2.96 -16.18 -4.23
C ILE A 258 -1.55 -16.40 -4.74
N THR A 259 -0.90 -17.45 -4.26
CA THR A 259 0.43 -17.85 -4.72
C THR A 259 0.36 -19.30 -5.21
N SER A 260 1.06 -19.60 -6.29
CA SER A 260 1.08 -20.95 -6.86
C SER A 260 1.64 -22.00 -5.89
N ASN A 261 2.72 -21.66 -5.19
CA ASN A 261 3.34 -22.51 -4.19
C ASN A 261 4.13 -21.70 -3.15
N LEU A 262 4.43 -22.31 -2.00
CA LEU A 262 5.14 -21.69 -0.89
C LEU A 262 6.60 -21.32 -1.28
N ALA A 263 7.29 -22.19 -2.02
CA ALA A 263 8.69 -21.97 -2.42
C ALA A 263 8.82 -20.71 -3.30
N PHE A 264 7.90 -20.52 -4.25
CA PHE A 264 7.83 -19.29 -5.04
C PHE A 264 7.67 -18.04 -4.15
N ARG A 265 6.75 -18.10 -3.18
CA ARG A 265 6.52 -16.98 -2.25
C ARG A 265 7.76 -16.67 -1.41
N GLN A 266 8.42 -17.69 -0.85
CA GLN A 266 9.62 -17.53 -0.03
C GLN A 266 10.78 -16.91 -0.80
N ILE A 267 10.90 -17.21 -2.09
CA ILE A 267 12.02 -16.74 -2.90
C ILE A 267 11.73 -15.42 -3.59
N PHE A 268 10.57 -15.27 -4.22
CA PHE A 268 10.28 -14.12 -5.08
C PHE A 268 9.48 -13.02 -4.43
N SER A 269 8.97 -13.18 -3.19
CA SER A 269 8.35 -12.08 -2.46
C SER A 269 9.37 -10.97 -2.18
N ASP A 270 8.94 -9.71 -2.37
CA ASP A 270 9.74 -8.53 -2.03
C ASP A 270 9.64 -8.18 -0.53
N SER A 271 8.68 -8.78 0.21
CA SER A 271 8.51 -8.64 1.65
C SER A 271 8.93 -9.90 2.39
N ILE A 272 9.85 -9.77 3.34
CA ILE A 272 10.29 -10.88 4.18
C ILE A 272 9.12 -11.43 5.02
N GLN A 273 8.24 -10.56 5.48
CA GLN A 273 7.08 -10.93 6.28
C GLN A 273 6.10 -11.80 5.49
N LEU A 274 5.84 -11.46 4.22
CA LEU A 274 5.03 -12.28 3.34
C LEU A 274 5.74 -13.61 3.00
N ALA A 275 7.06 -13.58 2.84
CA ALA A 275 7.84 -14.77 2.51
C ALA A 275 7.78 -15.84 3.62
N ILE A 276 7.85 -15.42 4.91
CA ILE A 276 7.87 -16.34 6.05
C ILE A 276 6.48 -16.64 6.64
N SER A 277 5.43 -15.92 6.21
CA SER A 277 4.08 -16.16 6.71
C SER A 277 3.60 -17.58 6.36
N PRO A 278 3.20 -18.38 7.34
CA PRO A 278 2.62 -19.70 7.07
C PRO A 278 1.22 -19.60 6.48
N GLU A 279 0.59 -18.43 6.55
CA GLU A 279 -0.81 -18.23 6.20
C GLU A 279 -0.97 -17.35 4.95
N GLU A 280 -1.85 -17.78 4.04
CA GLU A 280 -2.39 -17.00 2.92
C GLU A 280 -3.88 -16.85 3.11
N ARG A 281 -4.34 -15.61 3.16
CA ARG A 281 -5.76 -15.30 3.31
C ARG A 281 -6.24 -14.48 2.11
N SER A 282 -7.37 -14.92 1.55
CA SER A 282 -8.07 -14.20 0.49
C SER A 282 -9.52 -14.04 0.87
N GLN A 283 -10.05 -12.83 0.77
CA GLN A 283 -11.43 -12.55 1.11
C GLN A 283 -12.01 -11.44 0.25
N VAL A 284 -13.28 -11.60 -0.05
CA VAL A 284 -14.15 -10.59 -0.64
C VAL A 284 -15.37 -10.47 0.23
N PHE A 285 -15.81 -9.27 0.53
CA PHE A 285 -17.07 -9.07 1.21
C PHE A 285 -17.85 -7.89 0.63
N VAL A 286 -19.17 -7.97 0.76
CA VAL A 286 -20.09 -6.88 0.48
C VAL A 286 -20.94 -6.67 1.72
N ASN A 287 -20.86 -5.47 2.27
CA ASN A 287 -21.58 -5.09 3.48
C ASN A 287 -22.62 -4.02 3.18
N LYS A 288 -23.76 -4.09 3.87
CA LYS A 288 -24.73 -3.00 3.98
C LYS A 288 -25.26 -2.92 5.39
N ASN A 289 -25.16 -1.72 5.97
CA ASN A 289 -25.80 -1.40 7.25
C ASN A 289 -27.08 -0.61 7.01
N PHE A 290 -28.15 -0.96 7.70
CA PHE A 290 -29.44 -0.28 7.64
C PHE A 290 -30.11 -0.29 9.02
N GLY A 291 -30.16 0.88 9.67
CA GLY A 291 -30.58 0.98 11.07
C GLY A 291 -29.71 0.13 11.99
N ASP A 292 -30.34 -0.74 12.77
CA ASP A 292 -29.68 -1.66 13.70
C ASP A 292 -29.21 -2.97 13.03
N TYR A 293 -29.42 -3.11 11.73
CA TYR A 293 -29.10 -4.35 11.02
C TYR A 293 -27.87 -4.20 10.15
N SER A 294 -27.13 -5.31 10.02
CA SER A 294 -26.01 -5.46 9.12
C SER A 294 -26.19 -6.70 8.25
N PHE A 295 -26.04 -6.53 6.96
CA PHE A 295 -26.01 -7.62 6.00
C PHE A 295 -24.58 -7.73 5.43
N ASN A 296 -24.03 -8.95 5.46
CA ASN A 296 -22.71 -9.25 4.92
C ASN A 296 -22.78 -10.44 3.99
N PHE A 297 -22.29 -10.28 2.77
CA PHE A 297 -21.92 -11.37 1.90
C PHE A 297 -20.41 -11.56 1.96
N ILE A 298 -19.94 -12.77 2.25
CA ILE A 298 -18.53 -13.09 2.43
C ILE A 298 -18.13 -14.27 1.54
N ALA A 299 -16.98 -14.14 0.88
CA ALA A 299 -16.28 -15.23 0.23
C ALA A 299 -14.83 -15.23 0.74
N ARG A 300 -14.43 -16.31 1.43
CA ARG A 300 -13.11 -16.39 2.09
C ARG A 300 -12.43 -17.71 1.77
N THR A 301 -11.13 -17.64 1.54
CA THR A 301 -10.23 -18.81 1.48
C THR A 301 -9.02 -18.51 2.35
N GLN A 302 -8.63 -19.47 3.15
CA GLN A 302 -7.42 -19.41 3.98
C GLN A 302 -6.61 -20.68 3.74
N VAL A 303 -5.33 -20.53 3.52
CA VAL A 303 -4.37 -21.64 3.38
C VAL A 303 -3.30 -21.47 4.44
N THR A 304 -3.17 -22.45 5.31
CA THR A 304 -2.10 -22.50 6.32
C THR A 304 -1.12 -23.61 5.94
N SER A 305 0.12 -23.25 5.72
CA SER A 305 1.20 -24.18 5.38
C SER A 305 2.03 -24.46 6.61
N ILE A 306 1.91 -25.66 7.16
CA ILE A 306 2.76 -26.22 8.22
C ILE A 306 3.76 -27.15 7.54
N PRO A 307 4.94 -27.45 8.10
CA PRO A 307 5.99 -28.22 7.40
C PRO A 307 5.53 -29.52 6.78
N THR A 308 4.61 -30.24 7.42
CA THR A 308 4.13 -31.57 6.96
C THR A 308 2.73 -31.56 6.36
N VAL A 309 1.93 -30.51 6.64
CA VAL A 309 0.52 -30.46 6.25
C VAL A 309 0.16 -29.08 5.72
N ARG A 310 -0.54 -29.05 4.59
CA ARG A 310 -1.16 -27.82 4.06
C ARG A 310 -2.66 -27.89 4.30
N VAL A 311 -3.18 -27.00 5.14
CA VAL A 311 -4.60 -26.89 5.48
C VAL A 311 -5.23 -25.76 4.70
N ARG A 312 -6.25 -26.06 3.91
CA ARG A 312 -7.05 -25.06 3.20
C ARG A 312 -8.48 -25.08 3.73
N THR A 313 -8.95 -23.96 4.25
CA THR A 313 -10.34 -23.74 4.63
C THR A 313 -10.99 -22.72 3.69
N ARG A 314 -12.29 -22.87 3.45
CA ARG A 314 -13.09 -21.98 2.62
C ARG A 314 -14.44 -21.73 3.25
N SER A 315 -14.95 -20.50 3.09
CA SER A 315 -16.35 -20.14 3.29
C SER A 315 -16.84 -19.51 1.98
N LEU A 316 -17.60 -20.25 1.17
CA LEU A 316 -18.01 -19.93 -0.20
C LEU A 316 -19.36 -20.54 -0.55
N PRO A 317 -20.45 -19.76 -0.70
CA PRO A 317 -20.63 -18.40 -0.23
C PRO A 317 -20.93 -18.36 1.28
N GLY A 318 -20.76 -17.18 1.89
CA GLY A 318 -21.25 -16.89 3.23
C GLY A 318 -22.20 -15.69 3.21
N ILE A 319 -23.34 -15.82 3.87
CA ILE A 319 -24.31 -14.75 4.07
C ILE A 319 -24.51 -14.60 5.57
N ASN A 320 -24.16 -13.43 6.12
CA ASN A 320 -24.36 -13.12 7.52
C ASN A 320 -25.38 -12.01 7.65
N PHE A 321 -26.31 -12.19 8.55
CA PHE A 321 -27.30 -11.18 8.90
C PHE A 321 -27.31 -10.98 10.41
N GLU A 322 -27.05 -9.76 10.84
CA GLU A 322 -26.83 -9.40 12.23
C GLU A 322 -27.77 -8.28 12.65
N LYS A 323 -28.27 -8.35 13.86
CA LYS A 323 -28.92 -7.26 14.56
C LYS A 323 -28.02 -6.78 15.69
N ARG A 324 -27.63 -5.51 15.65
CA ARG A 324 -26.87 -4.89 16.73
C ARG A 324 -27.69 -4.83 18.02
N PRO A 325 -27.04 -4.75 19.19
CA PRO A 325 -27.74 -4.59 20.45
C PRO A 325 -28.68 -3.38 20.40
N GLY A 326 -29.97 -3.63 20.47
CA GLY A 326 -31.01 -2.62 20.49
C GLY A 326 -31.88 -2.76 21.74
N LEU A 327 -32.27 -1.63 22.33
CA LEU A 327 -33.11 -1.59 23.52
C LEU A 327 -34.48 -2.22 23.23
N VAL A 328 -34.90 -3.14 24.10
CA VAL A 328 -36.20 -3.78 24.02
C VAL A 328 -37.28 -2.79 24.45
N SER A 329 -38.02 -2.23 23.47
CA SER A 329 -38.87 -1.04 23.65
C SER A 329 -39.97 -1.19 24.68
N TRP A 330 -40.57 -2.37 24.85
CA TRP A 330 -41.61 -2.63 25.81
C TRP A 330 -41.12 -2.76 27.27
N LEU A 331 -39.81 -2.94 27.46
CA LEU A 331 -39.15 -3.01 28.78
C LEU A 331 -38.37 -1.73 29.15
N LYS A 332 -38.22 -0.78 28.22
CA LYS A 332 -37.32 0.37 28.35
C LYS A 332 -37.51 1.20 29.63
N ASP A 333 -38.73 1.28 30.13
CA ASP A 333 -39.09 2.09 31.32
C ASP A 333 -38.84 1.30 32.63
N LYS A 334 -38.62 -0.02 32.55
CA LYS A 334 -38.40 -0.90 33.71
C LYS A 334 -36.98 -1.41 33.80
N LEU A 335 -36.43 -1.88 32.70
CA LEU A 335 -35.11 -2.50 32.62
C LEU A 335 -34.43 -2.13 31.31
N PRO A 336 -33.16 -1.72 31.29
CA PRO A 336 -32.40 -1.43 30.07
C PRO A 336 -31.93 -2.74 29.41
N LEU A 337 -32.89 -3.58 28.97
CA LEU A 337 -32.57 -4.84 28.31
C LEU A 337 -32.31 -4.62 26.83
N TYR A 338 -31.16 -5.06 26.37
CA TYR A 338 -30.77 -5.05 24.95
C TYR A 338 -30.86 -6.42 24.36
N PHE A 339 -31.30 -6.49 23.10
CA PHE A 339 -31.37 -7.71 22.33
C PHE A 339 -30.57 -7.59 21.03
N SER A 340 -29.75 -8.59 20.75
CA SER A 340 -28.99 -8.74 19.52
C SER A 340 -29.08 -10.18 19.00
N TYR A 341 -28.77 -10.38 17.74
CA TYR A 341 -28.53 -11.71 17.19
C TYR A 341 -27.57 -11.69 16.00
N GLU A 342 -26.88 -12.79 15.83
CA GLU A 342 -26.07 -13.12 14.66
C GLU A 342 -26.68 -14.33 13.99
N SER A 343 -26.73 -14.34 12.66
CA SER A 343 -27.15 -15.51 11.88
C SER A 343 -26.29 -15.63 10.63
N SER A 344 -25.95 -16.85 10.27
CA SER A 344 -25.20 -17.10 9.04
C SER A 344 -25.69 -18.35 8.30
N ILE A 345 -25.53 -18.28 6.97
CA ILE A 345 -25.71 -19.41 6.05
C ILE A 345 -24.42 -19.47 5.22
N GLU A 346 -23.67 -20.55 5.35
CA GLU A 346 -22.37 -20.66 4.71
C GLU A 346 -22.16 -22.02 4.06
N GLY A 347 -21.50 -22.00 2.90
CA GLY A 347 -20.88 -23.18 2.32
C GLY A 347 -19.42 -23.27 2.76
N VAL A 348 -19.08 -24.16 3.69
CA VAL A 348 -17.72 -24.30 4.22
C VAL A 348 -17.03 -25.55 3.69
N SER A 349 -15.71 -25.52 3.60
CA SER A 349 -14.91 -26.72 3.26
C SER A 349 -13.53 -26.67 3.90
N ARG A 350 -13.00 -27.85 4.22
CA ARG A 350 -11.63 -28.03 4.74
C ARG A 350 -10.94 -29.14 3.98
N LYS A 351 -9.74 -28.85 3.51
CA LYS A 351 -8.88 -29.84 2.85
C LYS A 351 -7.49 -29.80 3.45
N GLU A 352 -7.09 -30.88 4.06
CA GLU A 352 -5.73 -31.14 4.52
C GLU A 352 -4.99 -31.91 3.42
N THR A 353 -3.83 -31.44 3.02
CA THR A 353 -2.98 -32.07 1.99
C THR A 353 -1.62 -32.37 2.61
N VAL A 354 -1.18 -33.60 2.49
CA VAL A 354 0.10 -34.11 2.99
C VAL A 354 0.90 -34.56 1.80
N GLU A 355 2.23 -34.29 1.77
CA GLU A 355 3.07 -34.66 0.63
C GLU A 355 3.26 -36.16 0.52
N ASP A 356 3.58 -36.84 1.63
CA ASP A 356 3.69 -38.30 1.71
C ASP A 356 2.76 -38.82 2.81
N LEU A 357 1.58 -39.30 2.40
CA LEU A 357 0.57 -39.81 3.30
C LEU A 357 1.03 -41.08 4.04
N ALA A 358 1.82 -41.95 3.38
CA ALA A 358 2.25 -43.20 3.99
C ALA A 358 3.23 -42.95 5.14
N THR A 359 4.24 -42.10 4.94
CA THR A 359 5.17 -41.69 5.98
C THR A 359 4.47 -40.93 7.09
N PHE A 360 3.57 -40.01 6.75
CA PHE A 360 2.79 -39.21 7.71
C PHE A 360 1.97 -40.11 8.68
N LEU A 361 1.31 -41.11 8.17
CA LEU A 361 0.54 -42.08 8.99
C LEU A 361 1.44 -43.02 9.79
N ALA A 362 2.59 -43.43 9.23
CA ALA A 362 3.56 -44.26 9.91
C ALA A 362 4.22 -43.55 11.14
N GLU A 363 4.29 -42.25 11.11
CA GLU A 363 4.73 -41.41 12.24
C GLU A 363 3.66 -41.27 13.35
N GLY A 364 2.51 -41.92 13.21
CA GLY A 364 1.44 -41.90 14.19
C GLY A 364 0.49 -40.70 14.09
N ASN A 365 0.56 -39.96 12.97
CA ASN A 365 -0.36 -38.85 12.72
C ASN A 365 -1.75 -39.39 12.31
N GLU A 366 -2.77 -38.57 12.58
CA GLU A 366 -4.16 -38.89 12.24
C GLU A 366 -4.45 -38.68 10.74
N ASN A 367 -5.50 -39.31 10.21
CA ASN A 367 -5.93 -39.12 8.82
C ASN A 367 -6.21 -37.65 8.50
N PRO A 368 -5.75 -37.16 7.35
CA PRO A 368 -6.04 -35.78 6.92
C PRO A 368 -7.54 -35.62 6.64
N VAL A 369 -8.12 -34.52 7.10
CA VAL A 369 -9.53 -34.19 6.90
C VAL A 369 -9.74 -33.64 5.50
N ILE A 370 -10.62 -34.32 4.72
CA ILE A 370 -11.01 -33.85 3.38
C ILE A 370 -12.54 -33.83 3.33
N THR A 371 -13.10 -32.64 3.29
CA THR A 371 -14.56 -32.46 3.16
C THR A 371 -14.98 -32.41 1.70
N PRO A 372 -16.28 -32.59 1.41
CA PRO A 372 -16.87 -32.16 0.14
C PRO A 372 -16.57 -30.70 -0.15
N SER A 373 -16.75 -30.28 -1.41
CA SER A 373 -16.50 -28.90 -1.83
C SER A 373 -17.34 -27.88 -1.05
N ILE A 374 -18.54 -28.29 -0.62
CA ILE A 374 -19.46 -27.48 0.17
C ILE A 374 -20.08 -28.38 1.27
N VAL A 375 -19.84 -28.03 2.52
CA VAL A 375 -20.58 -28.46 3.69
C VAL A 375 -21.47 -27.28 4.07
N GLN A 376 -22.78 -27.50 4.13
CA GLN A 376 -23.71 -26.44 4.53
C GLN A 376 -23.61 -26.22 6.03
N ARG A 377 -23.44 -24.96 6.44
CA ARG A 377 -23.48 -24.52 7.83
C ARG A 377 -24.58 -23.47 7.99
N LEU A 378 -25.48 -23.68 8.94
CA LEU A 378 -26.46 -22.70 9.37
C LEU A 378 -26.20 -22.40 10.84
N ASP A 379 -26.06 -21.14 11.18
CA ASP A 379 -25.75 -20.70 12.53
C ASP A 379 -26.72 -19.60 12.98
N PHE A 380 -27.16 -19.68 14.23
CA PHE A 380 -28.03 -18.68 14.84
C PHE A 380 -27.65 -18.48 16.31
N HIS A 381 -27.37 -17.20 16.67
CA HIS A 381 -26.87 -16.82 17.98
C HIS A 381 -27.60 -15.58 18.51
N PRO A 382 -28.79 -15.74 19.14
CA PRO A 382 -29.46 -14.66 19.87
C PRO A 382 -28.78 -14.41 21.21
N ARG A 383 -28.70 -13.13 21.61
CA ARG A 383 -28.09 -12.68 22.87
C ARG A 383 -28.91 -11.55 23.48
N VAL A 384 -29.04 -11.55 24.79
CA VAL A 384 -29.60 -10.48 25.62
C VAL A 384 -28.54 -9.92 26.54
N GLU A 385 -28.57 -8.61 26.76
CA GLU A 385 -27.65 -7.90 27.62
C GLU A 385 -28.41 -6.95 28.53
N LEU A 386 -28.06 -6.94 29.81
CA LEU A 386 -28.65 -6.10 30.84
C LEU A 386 -27.55 -5.27 31.53
N PRO A 387 -27.22 -4.07 31.01
CA PRO A 387 -26.30 -3.16 31.69
C PRO A 387 -27.02 -2.41 32.80
N LEU A 388 -26.51 -2.51 34.01
CA LEU A 388 -27.01 -1.85 35.21
C LEU A 388 -25.93 -0.92 35.76
N THR A 389 -26.33 0.27 36.18
CA THR A 389 -25.44 1.23 36.85
C THR A 389 -26.07 1.70 38.15
N PHE A 390 -25.37 1.56 39.26
CA PHE A 390 -25.83 2.03 40.58
C PHE A 390 -24.64 2.43 41.44
N SER A 391 -24.73 3.57 42.05
CA SER A 391 -23.69 4.08 43.00
C SER A 391 -22.26 4.01 42.46
N GLY A 392 -22.07 4.20 41.13
CA GLY A 392 -20.78 4.13 40.46
C GLY A 392 -20.31 2.71 40.09
N TRP A 393 -21.08 1.67 40.43
CA TRP A 393 -20.88 0.31 39.92
C TRP A 393 -21.49 0.16 38.53
N GLY A 394 -20.74 -0.47 37.63
CA GLY A 394 -21.25 -0.97 36.37
C GLY A 394 -21.37 -2.50 36.44
N VAL A 395 -22.54 -3.04 36.20
CA VAL A 395 -22.77 -4.48 36.14
C VAL A 395 -23.48 -4.80 34.85
N THR A 396 -22.87 -5.62 33.99
CA THR A 396 -23.51 -6.07 32.76
C THR A 396 -23.66 -7.59 32.83
N ALA A 397 -24.89 -8.05 32.82
CA ALA A 397 -25.20 -9.47 32.69
C ALA A 397 -25.61 -9.72 31.24
N SER A 398 -25.08 -10.75 30.62
CA SER A 398 -25.48 -11.18 29.27
C SER A 398 -25.71 -12.68 29.24
N ALA A 399 -26.66 -13.09 28.43
CA ALA A 399 -26.98 -14.50 28.17
C ALA A 399 -27.25 -14.71 26.68
N GLY A 400 -26.74 -15.78 26.13
CA GLY A 400 -26.92 -16.17 24.74
C GLY A 400 -27.22 -17.67 24.59
N LEU A 401 -27.81 -17.99 23.47
CA LEU A 401 -27.98 -19.37 23.01
C LEU A 401 -27.42 -19.47 21.60
N ARG A 402 -26.65 -20.49 21.30
CA ARG A 402 -26.17 -20.72 19.94
C ARG A 402 -26.58 -22.08 19.43
N GLY A 403 -27.12 -22.13 18.23
CA GLY A 403 -27.45 -23.32 17.50
C GLY A 403 -26.78 -23.34 16.14
N THR A 404 -26.01 -24.40 15.84
CA THR A 404 -25.33 -24.57 14.57
C THR A 404 -25.63 -25.91 13.95
N PHE A 405 -26.08 -25.93 12.71
CA PHE A 405 -26.34 -27.12 11.90
C PHE A 405 -25.23 -27.30 10.86
N TYR A 406 -24.82 -28.54 10.62
CA TYR A 406 -23.87 -28.92 9.57
C TYR A 406 -24.45 -30.09 8.77
N SER A 407 -24.33 -30.06 7.44
CA SER A 407 -24.75 -31.15 6.56
C SER A 407 -23.84 -32.38 6.61
N ASN A 408 -22.67 -32.28 7.21
CA ASN A 408 -21.70 -33.35 7.32
C ASN A 408 -21.06 -33.37 8.71
N SER A 409 -20.72 -34.58 9.16
CA SER A 409 -20.02 -34.82 10.43
C SER A 409 -18.66 -35.50 10.18
N ILE A 410 -17.88 -35.68 11.23
CA ILE A 410 -16.62 -36.43 11.21
C ILE A 410 -16.72 -37.63 12.16
N ASP A 411 -16.20 -38.76 11.75
CA ASP A 411 -16.02 -39.91 12.64
C ASP A 411 -14.86 -39.60 13.61
N PRO A 412 -15.08 -39.63 14.93
CA PRO A 412 -14.08 -39.27 15.92
C PRO A 412 -12.84 -40.16 15.95
N LEU A 413 -12.98 -41.45 15.52
CA LEU A 413 -11.88 -42.42 15.57
C LEU A 413 -11.05 -42.42 14.28
N THR A 414 -11.71 -42.37 13.14
CA THR A 414 -11.06 -42.48 11.83
C THR A 414 -10.79 -41.16 11.17
N ARG A 415 -11.38 -40.04 11.65
CA ARG A 415 -11.41 -38.71 11.05
C ARG A 415 -11.97 -38.66 9.62
N ILE A 416 -12.71 -39.69 9.22
CA ILE A 416 -13.39 -39.72 7.93
C ILE A 416 -14.65 -38.85 7.99
N VAL A 417 -14.82 -38.01 6.97
CA VAL A 417 -16.03 -37.17 6.83
C VAL A 417 -17.20 -38.01 6.37
N LEU A 418 -18.28 -37.95 7.13
CA LEU A 418 -19.50 -38.68 6.89
C LEU A 418 -20.60 -37.78 6.30
N PRO A 419 -21.40 -38.26 5.34
CA PRO A 419 -22.56 -37.54 4.80
C PRO A 419 -23.76 -37.66 5.77
N LYS A 420 -23.52 -37.27 7.01
CA LYS A 420 -24.52 -37.30 8.10
C LYS A 420 -24.54 -35.95 8.77
N ASP A 421 -25.72 -35.37 8.85
CA ASP A 421 -25.93 -34.08 9.51
C ASP A 421 -25.66 -34.17 11.02
N VAL A 422 -25.27 -33.02 11.56
CA VAL A 422 -25.03 -32.87 12.99
C VAL A 422 -25.46 -31.49 13.45
N VAL A 423 -26.10 -31.42 14.61
CA VAL A 423 -26.49 -30.14 15.25
C VAL A 423 -25.72 -29.99 16.54
N ARG A 424 -25.25 -28.76 16.77
CA ARG A 424 -24.64 -28.32 18.00
C ARG A 424 -25.50 -27.23 18.62
N GLY A 425 -25.71 -27.29 19.93
CA GLY A 425 -26.32 -26.21 20.69
C GLY A 425 -25.58 -26.03 22.00
N TYR A 426 -25.52 -24.79 22.47
CA TYR A 426 -24.97 -24.43 23.79
C TYR A 426 -25.57 -23.14 24.30
N GLY A 427 -25.46 -22.95 25.63
CA GLY A 427 -25.78 -21.70 26.30
C GLY A 427 -24.52 -20.97 26.74
N GLU A 428 -24.56 -19.66 26.74
CA GLU A 428 -23.50 -18.83 27.27
C GLU A 428 -24.05 -17.81 28.24
N PHE A 429 -23.24 -17.51 29.26
CA PHE A 429 -23.53 -16.50 30.27
C PHE A 429 -22.26 -15.71 30.55
N GLU A 430 -22.37 -14.39 30.61
CA GLU A 430 -21.28 -13.51 31.01
C GLU A 430 -21.78 -12.48 32.01
N LEU A 431 -21.02 -12.27 33.07
CA LEU A 431 -21.25 -11.24 34.07
C LEU A 431 -19.99 -10.36 34.17
N ASP A 432 -20.07 -9.14 33.68
CA ASP A 432 -19.02 -8.13 33.82
C ASP A 432 -19.38 -7.19 34.99
N VAL A 433 -18.47 -7.06 35.95
CA VAL A 433 -18.64 -6.20 37.13
C VAL A 433 -17.48 -5.21 37.19
N ARG A 434 -17.82 -3.94 37.17
CA ARG A 434 -16.87 -2.81 37.26
C ARG A 434 -17.17 -1.97 38.47
N PRO A 435 -16.44 -2.15 39.56
CA PRO A 435 -16.54 -1.29 40.73
C PRO A 435 -16.20 0.17 40.42
N PRO A 436 -16.59 1.12 41.26
CA PRO A 436 -16.23 2.52 41.11
C PRO A 436 -14.71 2.71 40.98
N ALA A 437 -14.32 3.52 40.02
CA ALA A 437 -12.93 3.87 39.82
C ALA A 437 -12.44 4.74 41.00
N LEU A 438 -11.30 4.36 41.58
CA LEU A 438 -10.64 5.11 42.63
C LEU A 438 -9.66 6.10 42.01
N ALA A 439 -9.81 7.39 42.31
CA ALA A 439 -8.94 8.42 41.73
C ALA A 439 -8.28 9.26 42.81
N ARG A 440 -6.95 9.39 42.75
CA ARG A 440 -6.17 10.27 43.61
C ARG A 440 -5.49 11.36 42.79
N ASN A 441 -5.75 12.60 43.16
CA ASN A 441 -5.12 13.77 42.56
C ASN A 441 -3.94 14.22 43.46
N PHE A 442 -2.77 14.33 42.88
CA PHE A 442 -1.58 14.85 43.54
C PHE A 442 -1.38 16.30 43.11
N ARG A 443 -1.24 17.20 44.11
CA ARG A 443 -1.04 18.62 43.90
C ARG A 443 0.38 19.01 44.28
N ARG A 444 0.91 20.04 43.62
CA ARG A 444 2.17 20.68 44.00
C ARG A 444 1.95 21.59 45.22
N GLY A 445 3.04 22.10 45.82
CA GLY A 445 2.97 23.01 46.96
C GLY A 445 2.26 24.33 46.69
N ASP A 446 2.15 24.73 45.43
CA ASP A 446 1.37 25.87 44.93
C ASP A 446 -0.13 25.58 44.75
N GLY A 447 -0.58 24.37 45.11
CA GLY A 447 -1.96 23.92 44.98
C GLY A 447 -2.33 23.44 43.55
N SER A 448 -1.44 23.61 42.54
CA SER A 448 -1.70 23.19 41.19
C SER A 448 -1.70 21.66 41.06
N PHE A 449 -2.61 21.16 40.21
CA PHE A 449 -2.69 19.74 39.88
C PHE A 449 -1.57 19.36 38.89
N TRP A 450 -0.79 18.30 39.19
CA TRP A 450 0.26 17.84 38.29
C TRP A 450 0.19 16.37 37.92
N PHE A 451 -0.38 15.52 38.78
CA PHE A 451 -0.48 14.09 38.55
C PHE A 451 -1.79 13.54 39.12
N ARG A 452 -2.43 12.65 38.34
CA ARG A 452 -3.63 11.93 38.75
C ARG A 452 -3.41 10.43 38.49
N HIS A 453 -3.64 9.64 39.54
CA HIS A 453 -3.68 8.18 39.42
C HIS A 453 -5.13 7.72 39.53
N VAL A 454 -5.56 6.92 38.60
CA VAL A 454 -6.89 6.29 38.58
C VAL A 454 -6.70 4.79 38.58
N VAL A 455 -7.39 4.10 39.45
CA VAL A 455 -7.39 2.64 39.62
C VAL A 455 -8.78 2.16 39.26
N GLU A 456 -8.90 1.34 38.22
CA GLU A 456 -10.14 0.80 37.71
C GLU A 456 -10.11 -0.74 37.86
N PRO A 457 -10.72 -1.30 38.91
CA PRO A 457 -10.88 -2.74 39.04
C PRO A 457 -11.98 -3.27 38.11
N TYR A 458 -11.83 -4.52 37.69
CA TYR A 458 -12.85 -5.23 36.92
C TYR A 458 -12.85 -6.71 37.29
N MET A 459 -14.01 -7.34 37.12
CA MET A 459 -14.23 -8.77 37.27
C MET A 459 -15.17 -9.23 36.19
N THR A 460 -14.85 -10.33 35.52
CA THR A 460 -15.68 -10.92 34.49
C THR A 460 -15.80 -12.41 34.74
N TYR A 461 -17.01 -12.92 34.81
CA TYR A 461 -17.30 -14.34 34.88
C TYR A 461 -17.92 -14.77 33.55
N ARG A 462 -17.35 -15.80 32.91
CA ARG A 462 -17.83 -16.37 31.66
C ARG A 462 -18.11 -17.85 31.83
N LYS A 463 -19.27 -18.28 31.37
CA LYS A 463 -19.64 -19.68 31.33
C LYS A 463 -20.21 -20.03 29.97
N VAL A 464 -19.65 -21.06 29.34
CA VAL A 464 -20.23 -21.74 28.17
C VAL A 464 -20.52 -23.17 28.59
N ASP A 465 -21.74 -23.65 28.37
CA ASP A 465 -22.20 -24.93 28.87
C ASP A 465 -23.11 -25.62 27.85
N GLY A 466 -23.01 -26.95 27.80
CA GLY A 466 -23.84 -27.79 26.97
C GLY A 466 -23.34 -27.95 25.52
N VAL A 467 -22.07 -27.70 25.25
CA VAL A 467 -21.49 -27.92 23.91
C VAL A 467 -21.56 -29.42 23.58
N SER A 468 -22.64 -29.81 22.90
CA SER A 468 -22.90 -31.19 22.52
C SER A 468 -22.08 -31.58 21.28
N ASN A 469 -21.81 -32.91 21.16
CA ASN A 469 -21.21 -33.52 19.96
C ASN A 469 -19.82 -32.95 19.54
N PHE A 470 -19.04 -32.33 20.43
CA PHE A 470 -17.79 -31.67 20.14
C PHE A 470 -16.79 -32.45 19.26
N HIS A 471 -16.78 -33.80 19.39
CA HIS A 471 -15.89 -34.69 18.63
C HIS A 471 -16.43 -35.06 17.23
N LYS A 472 -17.66 -34.69 16.91
CA LYS A 472 -18.31 -35.00 15.61
C LYS A 472 -18.29 -33.83 14.64
N PHE A 473 -17.80 -32.66 15.06
CA PHE A 473 -17.72 -31.48 14.20
C PHE A 473 -16.41 -31.40 13.44
N ILE A 474 -16.53 -30.98 12.18
CA ILE A 474 -15.39 -30.57 11.38
C ILE A 474 -15.07 -29.12 11.75
N ARG A 475 -13.86 -28.84 12.18
CA ARG A 475 -13.43 -27.49 12.55
C ARG A 475 -13.01 -26.71 11.31
N PHE A 476 -13.76 -25.68 10.96
CA PHE A 476 -13.47 -24.80 9.83
C PHE A 476 -12.85 -23.48 10.28
N ASP A 477 -13.38 -22.89 11.34
CA ASP A 477 -12.98 -21.59 11.88
C ASP A 477 -13.24 -21.47 13.40
N GLU A 478 -13.20 -20.23 13.90
CA GLU A 478 -13.41 -19.90 15.31
C GLU A 478 -14.82 -20.24 15.83
N VAL A 479 -15.83 -20.24 14.96
CA VAL A 479 -17.20 -20.62 15.34
C VAL A 479 -17.23 -22.05 15.85
N ASP A 480 -16.42 -22.91 15.26
CA ASP A 480 -16.40 -24.35 15.54
C ASP A 480 -15.50 -24.74 16.72
N ALA A 481 -14.65 -23.82 17.17
CA ALA A 481 -13.63 -24.08 18.20
C ALA A 481 -14.12 -23.90 19.65
N VAL A 482 -15.44 -23.67 19.85
CA VAL A 482 -16.01 -23.43 21.17
C VAL A 482 -16.19 -24.75 21.94
N ALA A 483 -15.74 -24.77 23.18
CA ALA A 483 -15.89 -25.85 24.13
C ALA A 483 -16.54 -25.33 25.43
N ASP A 484 -17.02 -26.24 26.27
CA ASP A 484 -17.49 -25.87 27.60
C ASP A 484 -16.40 -25.13 28.36
N THR A 485 -16.74 -23.96 28.88
CA THR A 485 -15.80 -23.06 29.52
C THR A 485 -16.41 -22.52 30.82
N ASN A 486 -15.61 -22.40 31.86
CA ASN A 486 -15.99 -21.79 33.11
C ASN A 486 -14.78 -20.96 33.59
N GLU A 487 -14.83 -19.65 33.35
CA GLU A 487 -13.73 -18.73 33.58
C GLU A 487 -14.14 -17.61 34.52
N PHE A 488 -13.24 -17.29 35.43
CA PHE A 488 -13.31 -16.09 36.25
C PHE A 488 -12.05 -15.25 36.04
N GLU A 489 -12.22 -14.09 35.43
CA GLU A 489 -11.17 -13.12 35.16
C GLU A 489 -11.34 -11.93 36.11
N TYR A 490 -10.25 -11.47 36.72
CA TYR A 490 -10.25 -10.21 37.45
C TYR A 490 -8.96 -9.45 37.21
N GLY A 491 -9.04 -8.14 37.33
CA GLY A 491 -7.89 -7.32 37.09
C GLY A 491 -8.06 -5.88 37.58
N VAL A 492 -6.98 -5.13 37.46
CA VAL A 492 -6.91 -3.73 37.83
C VAL A 492 -6.18 -2.94 36.75
N THR A 493 -6.86 -1.97 36.19
CA THR A 493 -6.25 -1.04 35.23
C THR A 493 -5.78 0.20 35.97
N ASN A 494 -4.49 0.50 35.89
CA ASN A 494 -3.91 1.71 36.44
C ASN A 494 -3.71 2.74 35.31
N ARG A 495 -4.31 3.93 35.50
CA ARG A 495 -4.14 5.04 34.55
C ARG A 495 -3.45 6.21 35.22
N PHE A 496 -2.40 6.71 34.61
CA PHE A 496 -1.61 7.83 35.09
C PHE A 496 -1.75 9.02 34.16
N PHE A 497 -2.21 10.15 34.68
CA PHE A 497 -2.39 11.39 33.93
C PHE A 497 -1.41 12.43 34.47
N LEU A 498 -0.58 12.96 33.59
CA LEU A 498 0.37 14.03 33.87
C LEU A 498 -0.12 15.32 33.21
N ARG A 499 -0.18 16.42 33.95
CA ARG A 499 -0.47 17.73 33.38
C ARG A 499 0.77 18.28 32.71
N ARG A 500 0.72 18.48 31.41
CA ARG A 500 1.75 19.26 30.69
C ARG A 500 1.62 20.74 31.06
N SER A 501 2.75 21.40 31.37
CA SER A 501 2.76 22.86 31.51
C SER A 501 2.48 23.52 30.16
N ALA A 502 1.76 24.65 30.18
CA ALA A 502 1.42 25.39 28.96
C ALA A 502 2.66 25.85 28.15
N GLU A 503 3.79 26.05 28.81
CA GLU A 503 5.07 26.40 28.18
C GLU A 503 5.66 25.33 27.27
N SER A 504 5.33 24.05 27.51
CA SER A 504 5.83 22.95 26.67
C SER A 504 5.02 22.76 25.38
N VAL A 505 3.84 23.37 25.27
CA VAL A 505 2.97 23.28 24.09
C VAL A 505 3.39 24.27 22.99
N GLY A 506 4.09 25.34 23.36
CA GLY A 506 4.57 26.38 22.40
C GLY A 506 5.84 26.03 21.64
N ARG A 507 6.61 24.99 22.02
CA ARG A 507 7.89 24.61 21.40
C ARG A 507 7.88 23.29 20.61
N GLY A 508 6.78 22.56 20.60
CA GLY A 508 6.68 21.30 19.84
C GLY A 508 5.44 21.34 18.96
N GLY A 509 5.66 21.42 17.66
CA GLY A 509 4.59 21.53 16.66
C GLY A 509 3.56 20.42 16.75
N LYS A 510 2.32 20.82 16.46
CA LYS A 510 1.13 20.04 16.09
C LYS A 510 0.92 18.72 16.85
N ALA A 511 0.09 18.79 17.89
CA ALA A 511 -0.45 17.61 18.55
C ALA A 511 -1.25 16.75 17.56
N ALA A 512 -0.80 15.52 17.38
CA ALA A 512 -1.61 14.47 16.78
C ALA A 512 -2.75 14.13 17.74
N THR A 513 -3.94 14.63 17.47
CA THR A 513 -5.17 14.16 18.10
C THR A 513 -5.60 12.87 17.42
N THR A 514 -5.08 11.74 17.92
CA THR A 514 -5.65 10.43 17.62
C THR A 514 -6.13 9.86 18.95
N PRO A 515 -7.44 9.62 19.13
CA PRO A 515 -7.89 8.88 20.30
C PRO A 515 -7.37 7.45 20.17
N ALA A 516 -6.65 6.99 21.19
CA ALA A 516 -6.24 5.61 21.30
C ALA A 516 -7.48 4.72 21.39
N ARG A 517 -7.78 4.00 20.31
CA ARG A 517 -8.68 2.85 20.37
C ARG A 517 -7.91 1.71 21.03
N LEU A 518 -8.38 1.32 22.22
CA LEU A 518 -7.98 0.07 22.84
C LEU A 518 -8.48 -1.12 22.02
N GLY A 519 -7.57 -2.05 21.77
CA GLY A 519 -7.88 -3.44 21.54
C GLY A 519 -8.25 -3.81 20.11
N GLN A 520 -7.23 -4.02 19.31
CA GLN A 520 -7.07 -5.18 18.43
C GLN A 520 -5.65 -5.12 17.86
N ALA A 521 -4.86 -6.12 18.17
CA ALA A 521 -3.59 -6.34 17.52
C ALA A 521 -3.84 -6.53 16.03
N ARG A 522 -3.64 -5.46 15.25
CA ARG A 522 -3.50 -5.56 13.81
C ARG A 522 -2.03 -5.85 13.54
N GLU A 523 -1.77 -7.07 13.15
CA GLU A 523 -0.53 -7.44 12.47
C GLU A 523 -0.26 -6.45 11.33
N GLY A 524 0.96 -5.91 11.37
CA GLY A 524 1.34 -4.77 10.56
C GLY A 524 1.38 -5.05 9.07
N ARG A 525 0.66 -4.24 8.33
CA ARG A 525 1.05 -3.84 7.00
C ARG A 525 1.55 -2.40 7.07
N GLU A 526 2.86 -2.22 6.97
CA GLU A 526 3.41 -0.91 6.64
C GLU A 526 3.02 -0.56 5.20
N PRO A 527 2.40 0.60 4.94
CA PRO A 527 2.29 1.12 3.59
C PRO A 527 3.67 1.59 3.14
N ALA A 528 4.06 1.22 1.92
CA ALA A 528 5.24 1.73 1.25
C ALA A 528 5.32 3.27 1.41
N ARG A 529 6.41 3.75 1.99
CA ARG A 529 6.73 5.18 2.14
C ARG A 529 6.72 5.85 0.76
N ALA A 530 5.71 6.68 0.53
CA ALA A 530 5.82 7.76 -0.42
C ALA A 530 6.49 8.93 0.31
N ASP A 531 7.71 9.27 -0.11
CA ASP A 531 8.40 10.48 0.31
C ASP A 531 7.59 11.71 -0.14
N ALA A 532 6.86 12.32 0.77
CA ALA A 532 6.35 13.67 0.63
C ALA A 532 7.34 14.60 1.32
N ARG A 533 8.24 15.22 0.55
CA ARG A 533 9.04 16.36 0.98
C ARG A 533 8.11 17.55 1.26
N ARG A 534 8.31 18.13 2.42
CA ARG A 534 7.75 19.41 2.86
C ARG A 534 8.21 20.53 1.94
N GLU A 535 7.27 21.34 1.48
CA GLU A 535 7.53 22.74 1.13
C GLU A 535 7.12 23.65 2.30
N GLU A 536 8.10 24.36 2.84
CA GLU A 536 7.89 25.55 3.65
C GLU A 536 7.79 26.74 2.69
N GLY A 537 6.63 27.34 2.58
CA GLY A 537 6.39 28.61 1.92
C GLY A 537 6.03 29.69 2.93
N LYS A 538 6.95 30.63 3.16
CA LYS A 538 6.70 31.91 3.81
C LYS A 538 5.84 32.79 2.89
N GLY A 539 4.81 33.42 3.43
CA GLY A 539 4.03 34.44 2.76
C GLY A 539 3.36 35.37 3.77
N GLU A 540 3.78 36.61 3.71
CA GLU A 540 3.46 37.73 4.59
C GLU A 540 1.99 38.15 4.64
N GLU A 541 1.67 38.75 5.76
CA GLU A 541 0.48 39.58 6.05
C GLU A 541 0.16 40.63 4.98
N LYS A 542 -1.12 40.81 4.69
CA LYS A 542 -1.70 42.14 4.54
C LYS A 542 -3.17 42.12 4.97
N ARG A 543 -3.44 42.99 5.96
CA ARG A 543 -4.74 43.48 6.35
C ARG A 543 -5.40 44.22 5.18
N GLU A 544 -6.71 44.10 5.04
CA GLU A 544 -7.57 45.24 4.77
C GLU A 544 -9.02 44.92 5.19
N GLU A 545 -9.58 45.91 5.85
CA GLU A 545 -10.94 46.06 6.40
C GLU A 545 -11.97 46.22 5.28
N GLY A 546 -13.20 45.85 5.58
CA GLY A 546 -14.30 46.68 5.11
C GLY A 546 -15.54 45.98 4.55
N ALA A 547 -16.64 46.15 5.27
CA ALA A 547 -18.03 46.35 4.83
C ALA A 547 -18.93 45.13 4.56
N GLU A 548 -19.79 44.92 5.55
CA GLU A 548 -21.28 44.83 5.51
C GLU A 548 -21.98 44.69 4.15
N SER A 549 -22.88 43.71 4.00
CA SER A 549 -24.32 43.87 4.09
C SER A 549 -25.12 42.79 3.33
N GLN A 550 -26.10 42.26 4.06
CA GLN A 550 -27.46 41.91 3.61
C GLN A 550 -27.71 40.66 2.72
N LEU A 551 -28.31 39.67 3.38
CA LEU A 551 -29.41 38.84 2.89
C LEU A 551 -30.59 39.70 2.37
N PRO A 552 -31.55 39.26 1.50
CA PRO A 552 -32.37 38.07 1.67
C PRO A 552 -32.87 37.41 0.36
N LYS A 553 -33.23 36.24 0.34
CA LYS A 553 -34.51 35.49 0.37
C LYS A 553 -34.26 34.02 0.02
#